data_1c228e8639e71172aa5fc866eb0ce65a
#
_entry.id   1c228e8639e71172aa5fc866eb0ce65a
#
_cell.length_a   1.000
_cell.length_b   1.000
_cell.length_c   1.000
_cell.angle_alpha   90.00
_cell.angle_beta   90.00
_cell.angle_gamma   90.00
#
_symmetry.space_group_name_H-M   'P 1'
#
loop_
_entity.id
_entity.type
_entity.pdbx_description
1 polymer ?
#
loop_
_entity_poly.entity_id
_entity_poly.type
_entity_poly.pdbx_seq_one_letter_code
_entity_poly.pdbx_strand_id
1 'polypeptide(L)'
;MMWYNVSYRVADKGVKPMPVAEFSGNFAHTIDAKGRITIPAAYREALGQGFTIGLNNEFNAIALYPVDKWQDMSERLARIPDSDARGMAYVRLIKAFSFTNQTLDGQGRVLLPAVLRQKVGMDKAIRFAGMGRWLEIWDEDRFAAACAQTETDIASLLEYVNDRYYTPHD
;
A
#
# COMPACT_ATOMS: atom_id res chain seq x y z
N MET A 1 -29.72 0.44 15.78
CA MET A 1 -28.43 1.08 15.45
C MET A 1 -27.44 0.64 16.53
N MET A 2 -26.70 -0.41 16.28
CA MET A 2 -25.75 -0.98 17.23
C MET A 2 -24.36 -0.64 16.77
N TRP A 3 -23.69 0.25 17.50
CA TRP A 3 -22.26 0.55 17.29
C TRP A 3 -21.46 -0.58 17.91
N TYR A 4 -20.75 -1.35 17.09
CA TYR A 4 -19.79 -2.33 17.59
C TYR A 4 -18.57 -1.60 18.16
N ASN A 5 -18.52 -1.61 19.48
CA ASN A 5 -17.34 -1.18 20.22
C ASN A 5 -16.29 -2.30 20.09
N VAL A 6 -15.36 -2.16 19.15
CA VAL A 6 -14.21 -3.04 19.05
C VAL A 6 -13.25 -2.66 20.18
N SER A 7 -13.42 -3.29 21.33
CA SER A 7 -12.46 -3.22 22.42
C SER A 7 -11.18 -3.92 21.97
N TYR A 8 -10.14 -3.16 21.62
CA TYR A 8 -8.80 -3.71 21.48
C TYR A 8 -8.38 -4.31 22.82
N ARG A 9 -8.24 -5.63 22.87
CA ARG A 9 -7.56 -6.28 24.01
C ARG A 9 -6.11 -5.84 24.01
N VAL A 10 -5.77 -4.97 24.94
CA VAL A 10 -4.39 -4.72 25.34
C VAL A 10 -3.90 -5.95 26.07
N ALA A 11 -3.08 -6.73 25.40
CA ALA A 11 -2.27 -7.75 26.05
C ALA A 11 -0.98 -7.93 25.24
N ASP A 12 0.07 -7.24 25.55
CA ASP A 12 1.30 -7.83 26.06
C ASP A 12 2.35 -6.74 26.31
N LYS A 13 3.15 -6.94 27.34
CA LYS A 13 4.13 -5.98 27.84
C LYS A 13 5.25 -5.82 26.78
N GLY A 14 5.34 -4.65 26.15
CA GLY A 14 6.46 -4.29 25.29
C GLY A 14 6.12 -3.75 23.90
N VAL A 15 4.88 -3.79 23.45
CA VAL A 15 4.48 -3.14 22.19
C VAL A 15 4.20 -1.68 22.51
N LYS A 16 5.08 -0.78 22.11
CA LYS A 16 4.74 0.65 22.00
C LYS A 16 3.45 0.75 21.17
N PRO A 17 2.40 1.46 21.66
CA PRO A 17 1.30 1.79 20.78
C PRO A 17 1.90 2.56 19.60
N MET A 18 1.86 1.97 18.42
CA MET A 18 2.23 2.68 17.21
C MET A 18 1.27 3.86 17.10
N PRO A 19 1.75 5.09 16.89
CA PRO A 19 0.89 6.15 16.41
C PRO A 19 0.35 5.64 15.09
N VAL A 20 -0.93 5.33 15.04
CA VAL A 20 -1.61 4.87 13.84
C VAL A 20 -1.81 6.10 12.98
N ALA A 21 -0.76 6.52 12.29
CA ALA A 21 -0.90 7.30 11.10
C ALA A 21 -1.51 6.33 10.07
N GLU A 22 -2.82 6.26 10.06
CA GLU A 22 -3.54 5.32 9.23
C GLU A 22 -3.84 5.97 7.89
N PHE A 23 -3.39 5.33 6.81
CA PHE A 23 -3.81 5.72 5.48
C PHE A 23 -5.22 5.17 5.23
N SER A 24 -6.20 6.06 5.25
CA SER A 24 -7.62 5.73 5.09
C SER A 24 -8.29 6.64 4.07
N GLY A 25 -9.34 6.16 3.41
CA GLY A 25 -10.07 6.91 2.39
C GLY A 25 -9.42 6.87 1.01
N ASN A 26 -10.06 7.53 0.04
CA ASN A 26 -9.55 7.65 -1.31
C ASN A 26 -9.73 9.09 -1.84
N PHE A 27 -8.83 9.52 -2.74
CA PHE A 27 -8.82 10.88 -3.29
C PHE A 27 -8.45 10.85 -4.77
N ALA A 28 -9.29 11.47 -5.61
CA ALA A 28 -8.97 11.70 -7.01
C ALA A 28 -7.87 12.76 -7.15
N HIS A 29 -6.94 12.55 -8.07
CA HIS A 29 -5.85 13.48 -8.36
C HIS A 29 -5.35 13.32 -9.79
N THR A 30 -4.30 14.07 -10.15
CA THR A 30 -3.68 13.99 -11.47
C THR A 30 -2.17 13.98 -11.39
N ILE A 31 -1.53 13.34 -12.37
CA ILE A 31 -0.09 13.41 -12.59
C ILE A 31 0.22 14.67 -13.41
N ASP A 32 1.21 15.46 -12.99
CA ASP A 32 1.64 16.64 -13.75
C ASP A 32 2.46 16.24 -15.00
N ALA A 33 2.71 17.22 -15.89
CA ALA A 33 3.44 17.01 -17.13
C ALA A 33 4.88 16.46 -16.95
N LYS A 34 5.43 16.58 -15.74
CA LYS A 34 6.76 16.05 -15.37
C LYS A 34 6.70 14.68 -14.71
N GLY A 35 5.52 14.09 -14.58
CA GLY A 35 5.34 12.79 -13.92
C GLY A 35 5.29 12.86 -12.40
N ARG A 36 5.04 14.03 -11.81
CA ARG A 36 4.94 14.20 -10.36
C ARG A 36 3.50 14.20 -9.92
N ILE A 37 3.30 13.78 -8.68
CA ILE A 37 2.03 13.86 -7.96
C ILE A 37 2.21 14.68 -6.69
N THR A 38 1.14 15.33 -6.25
CA THR A 38 1.08 16.00 -4.95
C THR A 38 0.41 15.05 -3.96
N ILE A 39 1.12 14.70 -2.89
CA ILE A 39 0.55 13.86 -1.84
C ILE A 39 -0.47 14.68 -1.04
N PRO A 40 -1.71 14.20 -0.84
CA PRO A 40 -2.70 14.86 0.00
C PRO A 40 -2.14 15.16 1.39
N ALA A 41 -2.41 16.36 1.91
CA ALA A 41 -1.84 16.82 3.19
C ALA A 41 -2.10 15.83 4.34
N ALA A 42 -3.28 15.19 4.34
CA ALA A 42 -3.66 14.19 5.32
C ALA A 42 -2.71 12.97 5.39
N TYR A 43 -1.99 12.67 4.31
CA TYR A 43 -1.10 11.50 4.23
C TYR A 43 0.39 11.81 4.43
N ARG A 44 0.78 13.10 4.40
CA ARG A 44 2.21 13.47 4.42
C ARG A 44 2.90 13.12 5.72
N GLU A 45 2.23 13.31 6.84
CA GLU A 45 2.78 12.96 8.16
C GLU A 45 2.96 11.45 8.30
N ALA A 46 1.92 10.68 7.91
CA ALA A 46 1.95 9.22 7.93
C ALA A 46 3.01 8.63 7.02
N LEU A 47 3.22 9.24 5.85
CA LEU A 47 4.22 8.78 4.88
C LEU A 47 5.65 9.02 5.39
N GLY A 48 5.87 10.16 6.06
CA GLY A 48 7.19 10.54 6.57
C GLY A 48 8.21 10.83 5.48
N GLN A 49 9.48 10.78 5.86
CA GLN A 49 10.63 10.97 4.97
C GLN A 49 11.32 9.62 4.73
N GLY A 50 11.94 9.47 3.57
CA GLY A 50 12.70 8.26 3.24
C GLY A 50 11.83 7.06 2.84
N PHE A 51 10.58 7.29 2.47
CA PHE A 51 9.66 6.24 2.05
C PHE A 51 10.12 5.54 0.76
N THR A 52 9.50 4.42 0.45
CA THR A 52 9.78 3.63 -0.76
C THR A 52 8.59 3.72 -1.71
N ILE A 53 8.88 3.98 -3.00
CA ILE A 53 7.91 3.85 -4.08
C ILE A 53 8.12 2.50 -4.74
N GLY A 54 7.07 1.69 -4.82
CA GLY A 54 7.13 0.36 -5.43
C GLY A 54 5.81 -0.03 -6.08
N LEU A 55 5.62 -1.31 -6.33
CA LEU A 55 4.36 -1.89 -6.75
C LEU A 55 3.62 -2.46 -5.54
N ASN A 56 2.29 -2.50 -5.60
CA ASN A 56 1.52 -3.25 -4.63
C ASN A 56 1.68 -4.77 -4.85
N ASN A 57 1.12 -5.59 -3.95
CA ASN A 57 1.29 -7.05 -4.00
C ASN A 57 0.68 -7.71 -5.26
N GLU A 58 -0.28 -7.07 -5.89
CA GLU A 58 -0.95 -7.56 -7.09
C GLU A 58 -0.32 -7.05 -8.39
N PHE A 59 0.67 -6.15 -8.30
CA PHE A 59 1.35 -5.52 -9.43
C PHE A 59 0.42 -4.72 -10.36
N ASN A 60 -0.69 -4.22 -9.83
CA ASN A 60 -1.70 -3.46 -10.57
C ASN A 60 -1.83 -1.99 -10.15
N ALA A 61 -1.12 -1.58 -9.08
CA ALA A 61 -1.01 -0.20 -8.62
C ALA A 61 0.41 0.12 -8.13
N ILE A 62 0.74 1.41 -8.06
CA ILE A 62 1.94 1.89 -7.39
C ILE A 62 1.63 2.01 -5.90
N ALA A 63 2.59 1.66 -5.05
CA ALA A 63 2.46 1.79 -3.60
C ALA A 63 3.56 2.68 -3.01
N LEU A 64 3.19 3.50 -2.03
CA LEU A 64 4.11 4.27 -1.21
C LEU A 64 4.17 3.62 0.17
N TYR A 65 5.32 3.10 0.50
CA TYR A 65 5.57 2.39 1.75
C TYR A 65 6.36 3.28 2.71
N PRO A 66 5.82 3.66 3.88
CA PRO A 66 6.63 4.25 4.96
C PRO A 66 7.82 3.35 5.30
N VAL A 67 8.84 3.95 5.93
CA VAL A 67 10.11 3.27 6.21
C VAL A 67 9.90 1.96 7.00
N ASP A 68 9.08 2.00 8.05
CA ASP A 68 8.78 0.83 8.89
C ASP A 68 8.09 -0.29 8.09
N LYS A 69 7.12 0.07 7.25
CA LYS A 69 6.42 -0.90 6.40
C LYS A 69 7.34 -1.53 5.37
N TRP A 70 8.21 -0.72 4.76
CA TRP A 70 9.20 -1.24 3.81
C TRP A 70 10.24 -2.13 4.50
N GLN A 71 10.64 -1.80 5.73
CA GLN A 71 11.53 -2.63 6.52
C GLN A 71 10.90 -4.01 6.80
N ASP A 72 9.66 -4.07 7.26
CA ASP A 72 8.92 -5.32 7.47
C ASP A 72 8.90 -6.20 6.20
N MET A 73 8.67 -5.57 5.03
CA MET A 73 8.68 -6.28 3.75
C MET A 73 10.08 -6.79 3.39
N SER A 74 11.11 -5.96 3.58
CA SER A 74 12.49 -6.33 3.30
C SER A 74 12.98 -7.47 4.18
N GLU A 75 12.61 -7.50 5.45
CA GLU A 75 12.91 -8.58 6.38
C GLU A 75 12.26 -9.92 5.96
N ARG A 76 11.02 -9.87 5.46
CA ARG A 76 10.36 -11.07 4.90
C ARG A 76 11.07 -11.59 3.66
N LEU A 77 11.47 -10.70 2.74
CA LEU A 77 12.22 -11.09 1.55
C LEU A 77 13.59 -11.69 1.90
N ALA A 78 14.26 -11.17 2.93
CA ALA A 78 15.55 -11.66 3.41
C ALA A 78 15.50 -13.09 4.01
N ARG A 79 14.32 -13.62 4.31
CA ARG A 79 14.14 -15.01 4.76
C ARG A 79 14.19 -16.02 3.61
N ILE A 80 14.12 -15.56 2.36
CA ILE A 80 14.20 -16.41 1.18
C ILE A 80 15.67 -16.78 0.94
N PRO A 81 16.06 -18.06 0.97
CA PRO A 81 17.43 -18.47 0.78
C PRO A 81 17.95 -18.13 -0.63
N ASP A 82 19.20 -17.67 -0.74
CA ASP A 82 19.84 -17.36 -2.02
C ASP A 82 19.88 -18.57 -2.98
N SER A 83 19.86 -19.77 -2.43
CA SER A 83 19.81 -21.03 -3.18
C SER A 83 18.43 -21.36 -3.78
N ASP A 84 17.36 -20.69 -3.34
CA ASP A 84 16.02 -20.86 -3.92
C ASP A 84 15.85 -19.98 -5.16
N ALA A 85 16.09 -20.54 -6.34
CA ALA A 85 16.02 -19.83 -7.61
C ALA A 85 14.62 -19.19 -7.88
N ARG A 86 13.53 -19.86 -7.47
CA ARG A 86 12.16 -19.34 -7.65
C ARG A 86 11.89 -18.20 -6.67
N GLY A 87 12.26 -18.38 -5.42
CA GLY A 87 12.18 -17.34 -4.41
C GLY A 87 13.00 -16.11 -4.77
N MET A 88 14.24 -16.31 -5.26
CA MET A 88 15.12 -15.23 -5.71
C MET A 88 14.60 -14.51 -6.97
N ALA A 89 13.85 -15.19 -7.84
CA ALA A 89 13.17 -14.51 -8.96
C ALA A 89 12.10 -13.53 -8.45
N TYR A 90 11.34 -13.90 -7.42
CA TYR A 90 10.38 -13.02 -6.76
C TYR A 90 11.07 -11.84 -6.06
N VAL A 91 12.14 -12.09 -5.27
CA VAL A 91 12.93 -11.04 -4.63
C VAL A 91 13.45 -10.04 -5.67
N ARG A 92 13.99 -10.52 -6.78
CA ARG A 92 14.48 -9.67 -7.87
C ARG A 92 13.38 -8.79 -8.44
N LEU A 93 12.19 -9.34 -8.66
CA LEU A 93 11.05 -8.59 -9.18
C LEU A 93 10.66 -7.46 -8.24
N ILE A 94 10.51 -7.74 -6.94
CA ILE A 94 10.17 -6.71 -5.95
C ILE A 94 11.25 -5.64 -5.88
N LYS A 95 12.52 -6.03 -5.74
CA LYS A 95 13.64 -5.07 -5.58
C LYS A 95 13.89 -4.24 -6.83
N ALA A 96 13.74 -4.81 -8.03
CA ALA A 96 13.93 -4.09 -9.30
C ALA A 96 12.91 -2.96 -9.52
N PHE A 97 11.71 -3.08 -8.92
CA PHE A 97 10.65 -2.09 -9.00
C PHE A 97 10.44 -1.31 -7.70
N SER A 98 11.46 -1.24 -6.83
CA SER A 98 11.42 -0.48 -5.59
C SER A 98 12.45 0.63 -5.58
N PHE A 99 12.00 1.85 -5.34
CA PHE A 99 12.79 3.08 -5.30
C PHE A 99 12.78 3.61 -3.87
N THR A 100 13.84 3.33 -3.12
CA THR A 100 13.96 3.66 -1.69
C THR A 100 14.40 5.11 -1.46
N ASN A 101 14.32 5.57 -0.21
CA ASN A 101 14.80 6.89 0.24
C ASN A 101 14.17 8.08 -0.51
N GLN A 102 12.90 7.96 -0.86
CA GLN A 102 12.17 9.03 -1.50
C GLN A 102 11.72 10.08 -0.48
N THR A 103 11.70 11.33 -0.91
CA THR A 103 11.25 12.46 -0.10
C THR A 103 10.29 13.33 -0.89
N LEU A 104 9.42 14.04 -0.18
CA LEU A 104 8.56 15.06 -0.79
C LEU A 104 9.34 16.35 -0.97
N ASP A 105 9.07 17.06 -2.06
CA ASP A 105 9.58 18.42 -2.23
C ASP A 105 8.84 19.42 -1.31
N GLY A 106 9.28 20.68 -1.30
CA GLY A 106 8.68 21.73 -0.47
C GLY A 106 7.19 22.01 -0.72
N GLN A 107 6.63 21.47 -1.81
CA GLN A 107 5.21 21.56 -2.16
C GLN A 107 4.46 20.24 -1.88
N GLY A 108 5.10 19.27 -1.25
CA GLY A 108 4.52 17.97 -0.96
C GLY A 108 4.37 17.06 -2.19
N ARG A 109 5.25 17.22 -3.20
CA ARG A 109 5.22 16.44 -4.44
C ARG A 109 6.35 15.42 -4.48
N VAL A 110 6.10 14.35 -5.21
CA VAL A 110 7.10 13.33 -5.54
C VAL A 110 6.98 12.90 -7.00
N LEU A 111 8.12 12.57 -7.62
CA LEU A 111 8.17 12.01 -8.96
C LEU A 111 7.80 10.53 -8.92
N LEU A 112 6.81 10.12 -9.70
CA LEU A 112 6.53 8.70 -9.94
C LEU A 112 7.44 8.17 -11.05
N PRO A 113 8.27 7.15 -10.77
CA PRO A 113 9.13 6.55 -11.79
C PRO A 113 8.33 6.10 -13.03
N ALA A 114 8.78 6.51 -14.21
CA ALA A 114 8.08 6.21 -15.47
C ALA A 114 7.89 4.69 -15.69
N VAL A 115 8.88 3.88 -15.28
CA VAL A 115 8.82 2.43 -15.40
C VAL A 115 7.67 1.84 -14.56
N LEU A 116 7.36 2.38 -13.38
CA LEU A 116 6.24 1.94 -12.58
C LEU A 116 4.91 2.33 -13.20
N ARG A 117 4.80 3.58 -13.65
CA ARG A 117 3.59 4.09 -14.34
C ARG A 117 3.24 3.25 -15.58
N GLN A 118 4.24 2.93 -16.40
CA GLN A 118 4.08 2.07 -17.56
C GLN A 118 3.65 0.65 -17.19
N LYS A 119 4.26 0.09 -16.13
CA LYS A 119 3.97 -1.28 -15.71
C LYS A 119 2.53 -1.46 -15.24
N VAL A 120 1.96 -0.48 -14.54
CA VAL A 120 0.57 -0.52 -14.09
C VAL A 120 -0.42 0.11 -15.07
N GLY A 121 0.06 0.57 -16.24
CA GLY A 121 -0.78 1.20 -17.25
C GLY A 121 -1.45 2.48 -16.75
N MET A 122 -0.73 3.30 -16.00
CA MET A 122 -1.23 4.52 -15.37
C MET A 122 -1.20 5.68 -16.35
N ASP A 123 -2.35 6.32 -16.52
CA ASP A 123 -2.50 7.56 -17.30
C ASP A 123 -2.49 8.78 -16.35
N LYS A 124 -3.02 9.89 -16.80
CA LYS A 124 -2.98 11.17 -16.09
C LYS A 124 -3.90 11.22 -14.85
N ALA A 125 -5.09 10.65 -14.97
CA ALA A 125 -6.06 10.61 -13.88
C ALA A 125 -5.74 9.46 -12.91
N ILE A 126 -5.59 9.77 -11.64
CA ILE A 126 -5.21 8.80 -10.61
C ILE A 126 -6.12 8.86 -9.39
N ARG A 127 -6.12 7.79 -8.62
CA ARG A 127 -6.79 7.66 -7.35
C ARG A 127 -5.79 7.23 -6.27
N PHE A 128 -5.72 8.00 -5.19
CA PHE A 128 -5.09 7.55 -3.96
C PHE A 128 -6.04 6.65 -3.19
N ALA A 129 -5.55 5.54 -2.66
CA ALA A 129 -6.30 4.63 -1.81
C ALA A 129 -5.47 4.30 -0.56
N GLY A 130 -6.00 4.63 0.61
CA GLY A 130 -5.38 4.30 1.89
C GLY A 130 -5.56 2.83 2.24
N MET A 131 -4.47 2.15 2.59
CA MET A 131 -4.41 0.72 2.91
C MET A 131 -3.97 0.48 4.36
N GLY A 132 -4.31 1.39 5.28
CA GLY A 132 -3.90 1.35 6.67
C GLY A 132 -2.41 1.68 6.84
N ARG A 133 -1.51 0.77 6.52
CA ARG A 133 -0.06 0.92 6.72
C ARG A 133 0.72 1.44 5.50
N TRP A 134 0.09 1.60 4.34
CA TRP A 134 0.69 2.16 3.12
C TRP A 134 -0.36 2.85 2.27
N LEU A 135 0.08 3.58 1.26
CA LEU A 135 -0.78 4.31 0.33
C LEU A 135 -0.63 3.69 -1.05
N GLU A 136 -1.74 3.40 -1.71
CA GLU A 136 -1.75 2.98 -3.11
C GLU A 136 -2.14 4.14 -4.03
N ILE A 137 -1.59 4.11 -5.24
CA ILE A 137 -1.87 5.05 -6.31
C ILE A 137 -2.28 4.22 -7.52
N TRP A 138 -3.53 4.38 -7.88
CA TRP A 138 -4.16 3.66 -8.95
C TRP A 138 -4.39 4.56 -10.16
N ASP A 139 -4.40 3.99 -11.34
CA ASP A 139 -5.11 4.60 -12.46
C ASP A 139 -6.59 4.68 -12.12
N GLU A 140 -7.25 5.80 -12.46
CA GLU A 140 -8.64 6.08 -12.06
C GLU A 140 -9.61 5.00 -12.53
N ASP A 141 -9.53 4.60 -13.80
CA ASP A 141 -10.44 3.62 -14.38
C ASP A 141 -10.19 2.21 -13.82
N ARG A 142 -8.94 1.87 -13.58
CA ARG A 142 -8.56 0.59 -12.97
C ARG A 142 -9.03 0.49 -11.51
N PHE A 143 -8.95 1.58 -10.75
CA PHE A 143 -9.49 1.62 -9.40
C PHE A 143 -11.00 1.38 -9.39
N ALA A 144 -11.74 2.10 -10.25
CA ALA A 144 -13.18 1.94 -10.38
C ALA A 144 -13.57 0.50 -10.75
N ALA A 145 -12.86 -0.11 -11.71
CA ALA A 145 -13.09 -1.49 -12.12
C ALA A 145 -12.81 -2.50 -10.98
N ALA A 146 -11.71 -2.32 -10.24
CA ALA A 146 -11.36 -3.19 -9.12
C ALA A 146 -12.39 -3.11 -7.98
N CYS A 147 -12.88 -1.90 -7.64
CA CYS A 147 -13.94 -1.73 -6.66
C CYS A 147 -15.25 -2.39 -7.09
N ALA A 148 -15.68 -2.18 -8.34
CA ALA A 148 -16.91 -2.77 -8.87
C ALA A 148 -16.87 -4.31 -8.87
N GLN A 149 -15.71 -4.90 -9.19
CA GLN A 149 -15.53 -6.35 -9.12
C GLN A 149 -15.63 -6.85 -7.67
N THR A 150 -14.96 -6.16 -6.74
CA THR A 150 -14.99 -6.51 -5.31
C THR A 150 -16.41 -6.40 -4.74
N GLU A 151 -17.16 -5.34 -5.10
CA GLU A 151 -18.53 -5.14 -4.66
C GLU A 151 -19.46 -6.26 -5.15
N THR A 152 -19.22 -6.80 -6.35
CA THR A 152 -19.98 -7.92 -6.89
C THR A 152 -19.77 -9.19 -6.05
N ASP A 153 -18.58 -9.40 -5.53
CA ASP A 153 -18.19 -10.60 -4.78
C ASP A 153 -18.21 -10.40 -3.25
N ILE A 154 -18.73 -9.26 -2.76
CA ILE A 154 -18.58 -8.84 -1.36
C ILE A 154 -19.09 -9.87 -0.35
N ALA A 155 -20.19 -10.57 -0.64
CA ALA A 155 -20.73 -11.58 0.27
C ALA A 155 -19.76 -12.76 0.47
N SER A 156 -19.18 -13.25 -0.63
CA SER A 156 -18.19 -14.34 -0.61
C SER A 156 -16.89 -13.90 0.09
N LEU A 157 -16.45 -12.65 -0.14
CA LEU A 157 -15.27 -12.10 0.50
C LEU A 157 -15.46 -11.93 2.01
N LEU A 158 -16.64 -11.49 2.46
CA LEU A 158 -16.95 -11.39 3.88
C LEU A 158 -16.96 -12.75 4.56
N GLU A 159 -17.55 -13.77 3.93
CA GLU A 159 -17.51 -15.14 4.42
C GLU A 159 -16.07 -15.65 4.55
N TYR A 160 -15.26 -15.50 3.49
CA TYR A 160 -13.85 -15.88 3.50
C TYR A 160 -13.04 -15.20 4.62
N VAL A 161 -13.24 -13.89 4.82
CA VAL A 161 -12.51 -13.13 5.84
C VAL A 161 -12.94 -13.57 7.25
N ASN A 162 -14.26 -13.76 7.46
CA ASN A 162 -14.78 -14.22 8.74
C ASN A 162 -14.24 -15.60 9.11
N ASP A 163 -14.30 -16.55 8.19
CA ASP A 163 -13.83 -17.93 8.41
C ASP A 163 -12.32 -17.98 8.66
N ARG A 164 -11.55 -17.18 7.93
CA ARG A 164 -10.09 -17.25 7.95
C ARG A 164 -9.45 -16.50 9.13
N TYR A 165 -10.03 -15.37 9.55
CA TYR A 165 -9.37 -14.43 10.45
C TYR A 165 -10.14 -14.11 11.73
N TYR A 166 -11.45 -14.34 11.78
CA TYR A 166 -12.27 -13.95 12.92
C TYR A 166 -12.96 -15.13 13.62
N THR A 167 -13.05 -16.29 12.97
CA THR A 167 -13.53 -17.51 13.62
C THR A 167 -12.37 -18.12 14.41
N PRO A 168 -12.53 -18.40 15.75
CA PRO A 168 -11.52 -19.10 16.51
C PRO A 168 -11.32 -20.50 15.93
N HIS A 169 -10.11 -20.84 15.53
CA HIS A 169 -9.74 -22.22 15.22
C HIS A 169 -9.27 -22.85 16.52
N ASP A 170 -10.05 -23.84 17.02
CA ASP A 170 -9.70 -24.67 18.18
C ASP A 170 -8.41 -25.49 17.94
#